data_f5a78c3a2fbd37d6315f5cd3f149488e
#
_entry.id   f5a78c3a2fbd37d6315f5cd3f149488e
#
_cell.length_a   1.000
_cell.length_b   1.000
_cell.length_c   1.000
_cell.angle_alpha   90.00
_cell.angle_beta   90.00
_cell.angle_gamma   90.00
#
_symmetry.space_group_name_H-M   'P 1'
#
loop_
_entity.id
_entity.type
_entity.pdbx_description
1 polymer ?
#
loop_
_entity_poly.entity_id
_entity_poly.type
_entity_poly.pdbx_seq_one_letter_code
_entity_poly.pdbx_strand_id
1 'polypeptide(L)'
;VSPLFLKEYRNRWYLISYDNKQKDIRTYALERMDTPKILEEEIHMDNDFDSKNYFKHSMGITAYKGESSNIILKANTVAARYIKSQPIHDSQTIQKETKDFTHFELKLLISEELIRTILSYGNEIEILEPVELRNIIQERISGMNTLYKLN
;
A
#
# COMPACT_ATOMS: atom_id res chain seq x y z
N VAL A 1 7.50 17.54 -16.01
CA VAL A 1 6.38 16.71 -15.55
C VAL A 1 5.11 17.54 -15.50
N SER A 2 3.97 16.93 -15.74
CA SER A 2 2.66 17.55 -15.64
C SER A 2 2.02 17.18 -14.30
N PRO A 3 1.87 18.12 -13.36
CA PRO A 3 1.31 17.83 -12.05
C PRO A 3 -0.16 17.44 -12.16
N LEU A 4 -0.56 16.40 -11.43
CA LEU A 4 -1.94 15.93 -11.39
C LEU A 4 -2.60 16.29 -10.04
N PHE A 5 -1.97 15.92 -8.92
CA PHE A 5 -2.45 16.29 -7.59
C PHE A 5 -1.38 16.06 -6.51
N LEU A 6 -1.64 16.59 -5.32
CA LEU A 6 -0.83 16.37 -4.12
C LEU A 6 -1.47 15.33 -3.21
N LYS A 7 -0.67 14.41 -2.69
CA LYS A 7 -1.08 13.39 -1.73
C LYS A 7 -0.20 13.45 -0.49
N GLU A 8 -0.84 13.55 0.67
CA GLU A 8 -0.15 13.40 1.94
C GLU A 8 -0.15 11.91 2.35
N TYR A 9 1.01 11.41 2.82
CA TYR A 9 1.13 10.10 3.42
C TYR A 9 2.26 10.08 4.46
N ARG A 10 1.95 9.68 5.67
CA ARG A 10 2.88 9.59 6.81
C ARG A 10 3.65 10.90 7.05
N ASN A 11 2.92 12.02 7.09
CA ASN A 11 3.45 13.38 7.28
C ASN A 11 4.42 13.86 6.20
N ARG A 12 4.33 13.28 4.99
CA ARG A 12 5.10 13.71 3.82
C ARG A 12 4.17 13.99 2.66
N TRP A 13 4.52 15.02 1.90
CA TRP A 13 3.78 15.38 0.71
C TRP A 13 4.43 14.82 -0.55
N TYR A 14 3.60 14.31 -1.41
CA TYR A 14 3.98 13.72 -2.68
C TYR A 14 3.22 14.39 -3.81
N LEU A 15 3.94 14.73 -4.87
CA LEU A 15 3.38 15.18 -6.13
C LEU A 15 3.15 13.96 -7.03
N ILE A 16 1.92 13.73 -7.41
CA ILE A 16 1.56 12.75 -8.42
C ILE A 16 1.52 13.50 -9.75
N SER A 17 2.30 13.05 -10.71
CA SER A 17 2.49 13.76 -11.99
C SER A 17 2.55 12.78 -13.15
N TYR A 18 2.14 13.23 -14.31
CA TYR A 18 2.46 12.56 -15.56
C TYR A 18 3.88 12.95 -16.01
N ASP A 19 4.74 11.97 -16.16
CA ASP A 19 6.10 12.17 -16.68
C ASP A 19 6.07 12.07 -18.21
N ASN A 20 6.24 13.23 -18.87
CA ASN A 20 6.18 13.32 -20.34
C ASN A 20 7.31 12.53 -21.05
N LYS A 21 8.45 12.32 -20.37
CA LYS A 21 9.57 11.55 -20.91
C LYS A 21 9.32 10.04 -20.82
N GLN A 22 8.83 9.60 -19.67
CA GLN A 22 8.54 8.19 -19.40
C GLN A 22 7.15 7.76 -19.89
N LYS A 23 6.29 8.73 -20.23
CA LYS A 23 4.88 8.53 -20.65
C LYS A 23 4.09 7.70 -19.61
N ASP A 24 4.30 8.01 -18.33
CA ASP A 24 3.67 7.29 -17.23
C ASP A 24 3.43 8.21 -16.03
N ILE A 25 2.52 7.79 -15.13
CA ILE A 25 2.27 8.52 -13.89
C ILE A 25 3.34 8.13 -12.86
N ARG A 26 3.94 9.15 -12.25
CA ARG A 26 4.99 8.99 -11.24
C ARG A 26 4.72 9.77 -9.98
N THR A 27 5.24 9.27 -8.89
CA THR A 27 5.14 9.87 -7.56
C THR A 27 6.48 10.47 -7.16
N TYR A 28 6.48 11.75 -6.83
CA TYR A 28 7.67 12.51 -6.43
C TYR A 28 7.50 13.04 -5.01
N ALA A 29 8.42 12.72 -4.11
CA ALA A 29 8.43 13.29 -2.76
C ALA A 29 8.87 14.76 -2.84
N LEU A 30 8.08 15.70 -2.30
CA LEU A 30 8.39 17.13 -2.37
C LEU A 30 9.73 17.47 -1.69
N GLU A 31 10.06 16.80 -0.61
CA GLU A 31 11.32 16.96 0.13
C GLU A 31 12.58 16.58 -0.67
N ARG A 32 12.41 15.87 -1.81
CA ARG A 32 13.51 15.45 -2.69
C ARG A 32 13.61 16.30 -3.96
N MET A 33 12.77 17.30 -4.07
CA MET A 33 12.81 18.22 -5.21
C MET A 33 13.81 19.34 -4.92
N ASP A 34 14.75 19.49 -5.83
CA ASP A 34 15.68 20.61 -5.80
C ASP A 34 15.23 21.68 -6.81
N THR A 35 15.06 22.92 -6.33
CA THR A 35 14.73 24.11 -7.12
C THR A 35 13.64 23.90 -8.19
N PRO A 36 12.40 23.51 -7.82
CA PRO A 36 11.32 23.32 -8.80
C PRO A 36 11.03 24.65 -9.52
N LYS A 37 10.81 24.58 -10.82
CA LYS A 37 10.45 25.75 -11.65
C LYS A 37 9.12 25.50 -12.33
N ILE A 38 8.27 26.52 -12.33
CA ILE A 38 7.06 26.54 -13.15
C ILE A 38 7.50 26.91 -14.57
N LEU A 39 7.10 26.08 -15.54
CA LEU A 39 7.34 26.34 -16.94
C LEU A 39 6.12 27.07 -17.53
N GLU A 40 6.36 27.90 -18.57
CA GLU A 40 5.30 28.59 -19.30
C GLU A 40 4.58 27.69 -20.33
N GLU A 41 5.03 26.44 -20.48
CA GLU A 41 4.43 25.47 -21.36
C GLU A 41 3.03 25.08 -20.89
N GLU A 42 2.05 25.18 -21.77
CA GLU A 42 0.72 24.68 -21.48
C GLU A 42 0.74 23.16 -21.31
N ILE A 43 0.18 22.70 -20.21
CA ILE A 43 0.07 21.28 -19.92
C ILE A 43 -1.23 20.78 -20.57
N HIS A 44 -1.11 19.96 -21.60
CA HIS A 44 -2.24 19.16 -22.07
C HIS A 44 -2.45 18.03 -21.06
N MET A 45 -3.30 18.28 -20.07
CA MET A 45 -3.76 17.22 -19.17
C MET A 45 -4.88 16.46 -19.86
N ASP A 46 -4.77 15.14 -19.85
CA ASP A 46 -5.95 14.28 -19.99
C ASP A 46 -6.89 14.63 -18.81
N ASN A 47 -7.97 15.36 -19.10
CA ASN A 47 -8.92 15.80 -18.07
C ASN A 47 -9.66 14.63 -17.39
N ASP A 48 -9.40 13.40 -17.81
CA ASP A 48 -10.07 12.18 -17.32
C ASP A 48 -9.29 11.43 -16.24
N PHE A 49 -8.21 12.02 -15.68
CA PHE A 49 -7.49 11.37 -14.60
C PHE A 49 -8.32 11.31 -13.31
N ASP A 50 -8.81 10.12 -12.99
CA ASP A 50 -9.54 9.85 -11.76
C ASP A 50 -8.59 9.36 -10.65
N SER A 51 -8.21 10.28 -9.75
CA SER A 51 -7.33 10.00 -8.62
C SER A 51 -7.89 8.95 -7.66
N LYS A 52 -9.21 8.90 -7.48
CA LYS A 52 -9.86 7.91 -6.60
C LYS A 52 -9.72 6.51 -7.17
N ASN A 53 -9.98 6.38 -8.48
CA ASN A 53 -9.84 5.09 -9.14
C ASN A 53 -8.37 4.65 -9.23
N TYR A 54 -7.44 5.60 -9.46
CA TYR A 54 -6.00 5.33 -9.53
C TYR A 54 -5.46 4.73 -8.22
N PHE A 55 -5.92 5.20 -7.06
CA PHE A 55 -5.51 4.72 -5.74
C PHE A 55 -6.49 3.73 -5.08
N LYS A 56 -7.53 3.32 -5.77
CA LYS A 56 -8.61 2.49 -5.21
C LYS A 56 -8.14 1.22 -4.51
N HIS A 57 -7.07 0.61 -5.00
CA HIS A 57 -6.49 -0.62 -4.46
C HIS A 57 -5.08 -0.42 -3.93
N SER A 58 -4.71 0.84 -3.65
CA SER A 58 -3.38 1.20 -3.18
C SER A 58 -3.37 1.42 -1.67
N MET A 59 -2.34 0.92 -1.03
CA MET A 59 -2.02 1.28 0.33
C MET A 59 -0.93 2.36 0.32
N GLY A 60 -1.25 3.57 0.78
CA GLY A 60 -0.30 4.70 0.77
C GLY A 60 -0.15 5.37 -0.59
N ILE A 61 1.08 5.47 -1.07
CA ILE A 61 1.45 6.24 -2.28
C ILE A 61 1.82 5.36 -3.48
N THR A 62 1.96 4.07 -3.27
CA THR A 62 2.29 3.14 -4.36
C THR A 62 1.03 2.77 -5.11
N ALA A 63 0.93 3.26 -6.34
CA ALA A 63 -0.06 2.83 -7.32
C ALA A 63 0.68 2.50 -8.61
N TYR A 64 0.32 1.39 -9.24
CA TYR A 64 0.89 0.97 -10.52
C TYR A 64 -0.19 0.28 -11.35
N LYS A 65 0.03 0.21 -12.64
CA LYS A 65 -0.83 -0.53 -13.56
C LYS A 65 -0.63 -2.02 -13.34
N GLY A 66 -1.37 -2.58 -12.38
CA GLY A 66 -1.34 -4.00 -12.05
C GLY A 66 -2.69 -4.45 -11.52
N GLU A 67 -2.91 -5.73 -11.51
CA GLU A 67 -4.13 -6.30 -10.94
C GLU A 67 -4.03 -6.33 -9.42
N SER A 68 -5.10 -5.86 -8.75
CA SER A 68 -5.22 -6.01 -7.31
C SER A 68 -5.45 -7.47 -6.95
N SER A 69 -4.81 -7.92 -5.88
CA SER A 69 -4.97 -9.27 -5.35
C SER A 69 -6.06 -9.30 -4.28
N ASN A 70 -6.81 -10.40 -4.23
CA ASN A 70 -7.64 -10.72 -3.08
C ASN A 70 -6.71 -11.29 -2.00
N ILE A 71 -6.71 -10.64 -0.84
CA ILE A 71 -5.85 -10.99 0.28
C ILE A 71 -6.73 -11.49 1.40
N ILE A 72 -6.47 -12.69 1.88
CA ILE A 72 -7.12 -13.24 3.05
C ILE A 72 -6.09 -13.28 4.18
N LEU A 73 -6.37 -12.54 5.24
CA LEU A 73 -5.58 -12.56 6.45
C LEU A 73 -6.39 -13.11 7.62
N LYS A 74 -5.73 -13.89 8.46
CA LYS A 74 -6.25 -14.39 9.73
C LYS A 74 -5.65 -13.58 10.85
N ALA A 75 -6.48 -13.01 11.70
CA ALA A 75 -6.07 -12.24 12.86
C ALA A 75 -6.52 -12.96 14.15
N ASN A 76 -5.67 -12.96 15.19
CA ASN A 76 -6.08 -13.39 16.51
C ASN A 76 -7.11 -12.40 17.11
N THR A 77 -7.64 -12.70 18.29
CA THR A 77 -8.69 -11.87 18.91
C THR A 77 -8.23 -10.45 19.24
N VAL A 78 -6.95 -10.25 19.53
CA VAL A 78 -6.37 -8.94 19.86
C VAL A 78 -6.26 -8.10 18.59
N ALA A 79 -5.54 -8.57 17.58
CA ALA A 79 -5.39 -7.86 16.31
C ALA A 79 -6.74 -7.63 15.63
N ALA A 80 -7.66 -8.60 15.70
CA ALA A 80 -8.97 -8.46 15.10
C ALA A 80 -9.79 -7.28 15.65
N ARG A 81 -9.68 -6.97 16.96
CA ARG A 81 -10.34 -5.78 17.55
C ARG A 81 -9.77 -4.49 16.97
N TYR A 82 -8.43 -4.38 16.85
CA TYR A 82 -7.79 -3.21 16.25
C TYR A 82 -8.17 -3.06 14.78
N ILE A 83 -8.08 -4.13 14.00
CA ILE A 83 -8.39 -4.13 12.56
C ILE A 83 -9.87 -3.78 12.31
N LYS A 84 -10.80 -4.19 13.19
CA LYS A 84 -12.20 -3.81 13.10
C LYS A 84 -12.44 -2.33 13.44
N SER A 85 -11.75 -1.81 14.45
CA SER A 85 -11.91 -0.40 14.85
C SER A 85 -11.20 0.56 13.90
N GLN A 86 -10.11 0.12 13.28
CA GLN A 86 -9.35 0.87 12.29
C GLN A 86 -9.01 -0.04 11.11
N PRO A 87 -9.89 -0.12 10.12
CA PRO A 87 -9.67 -0.96 8.94
C PRO A 87 -8.34 -0.67 8.25
N ILE A 88 -7.68 -1.73 7.80
CA ILE A 88 -6.42 -1.63 7.06
C ILE A 88 -6.64 -0.89 5.73
N HIS A 89 -7.80 -1.10 5.11
CA HIS A 89 -8.19 -0.49 3.85
C HIS A 89 -9.71 -0.47 3.68
N ASP A 90 -10.23 0.46 2.87
CA ASP A 90 -11.68 0.61 2.59
C ASP A 90 -12.33 -0.64 1.97
N SER A 91 -11.53 -1.48 1.27
CA SER A 91 -12.02 -2.74 0.71
C SER A 91 -12.17 -3.88 1.73
N GLN A 92 -11.84 -3.63 3.00
CA GLN A 92 -11.85 -4.67 4.03
C GLN A 92 -13.25 -5.19 4.31
N THR A 93 -13.40 -6.51 4.29
CA THR A 93 -14.60 -7.23 4.73
C THR A 93 -14.25 -8.35 5.69
N ILE A 94 -15.22 -8.79 6.48
CA ILE A 94 -15.06 -9.96 7.34
C ILE A 94 -15.60 -11.17 6.57
N GLN A 95 -14.72 -12.14 6.29
CA GLN A 95 -15.07 -13.38 5.61
C GLN A 95 -15.56 -14.45 6.61
N LYS A 96 -14.90 -14.53 7.77
CA LYS A 96 -15.22 -15.50 8.83
C LYS A 96 -14.83 -14.94 10.19
N GLU A 97 -15.66 -15.19 11.18
CA GLU A 97 -15.36 -14.84 12.56
C GLU A 97 -15.68 -16.00 13.48
N THR A 98 -14.78 -16.26 14.43
CA THR A 98 -14.92 -17.26 15.49
C THR A 98 -14.52 -16.63 16.83
N LYS A 99 -14.65 -17.36 17.92
CA LYS A 99 -14.17 -16.91 19.24
C LYS A 99 -12.65 -16.73 19.32
N ASP A 100 -11.88 -17.41 18.47
CA ASP A 100 -10.43 -17.48 18.54
C ASP A 100 -9.73 -16.65 17.45
N PHE A 101 -10.39 -16.40 16.33
CA PHE A 101 -9.82 -15.65 15.20
C PHE A 101 -10.89 -15.01 14.29
N THR A 102 -10.46 -14.04 13.50
CA THR A 102 -11.24 -13.45 12.41
C THR A 102 -10.44 -13.50 11.11
N HIS A 103 -11.09 -13.91 10.01
CA HIS A 103 -10.55 -13.78 8.66
C HIS A 103 -11.09 -12.49 8.04
N PHE A 104 -10.18 -11.65 7.59
CA PHE A 104 -10.48 -10.47 6.81
C PHE A 104 -10.12 -10.70 5.36
N GLU A 105 -10.94 -10.20 4.46
CA GLU A 105 -10.66 -10.14 3.02
C GLU A 105 -10.41 -8.69 2.63
N LEU A 106 -9.38 -8.46 1.82
CA LEU A 106 -8.97 -7.16 1.30
C LEU A 106 -8.70 -7.29 -0.20
N LYS A 107 -8.91 -6.21 -0.94
CA LYS A 107 -8.55 -6.14 -2.36
C LYS A 107 -7.52 -5.04 -2.55
N LEU A 108 -6.24 -5.42 -2.66
CA LEU A 108 -5.10 -4.51 -2.65
C LEU A 108 -4.02 -4.90 -3.66
N LEU A 109 -3.25 -3.90 -4.09
CA LEU A 109 -1.97 -4.12 -4.73
C LEU A 109 -0.96 -4.62 -3.69
N ILE A 110 -0.16 -5.62 -4.04
CA ILE A 110 0.94 -6.08 -3.20
C ILE A 110 2.05 -5.03 -3.29
N SER A 111 2.20 -4.22 -2.24
CA SER A 111 3.14 -3.12 -2.15
C SER A 111 4.00 -3.20 -0.90
N GLU A 112 5.10 -2.46 -0.87
CA GLU A 112 5.96 -2.39 0.31
C GLU A 112 5.22 -1.82 1.53
N GLU A 113 4.28 -0.89 1.33
CA GLU A 113 3.44 -0.34 2.39
C GLU A 113 2.53 -1.41 3.02
N LEU A 114 1.96 -2.27 2.20
CA LEU A 114 1.16 -3.40 2.67
C LEU A 114 2.02 -4.40 3.46
N ILE A 115 3.18 -4.79 2.90
CA ILE A 115 4.12 -5.73 3.54
C ILE A 115 4.54 -5.20 4.92
N ARG A 116 4.93 -3.93 5.02
CA ARG A 116 5.31 -3.29 6.29
C ARG A 116 4.15 -3.23 7.28
N THR A 117 2.94 -2.97 6.81
CA THR A 117 1.75 -2.96 7.66
C THR A 117 1.49 -4.35 8.22
N ILE A 118 1.54 -5.40 7.39
CA ILE A 118 1.40 -6.79 7.83
C ILE A 118 2.46 -7.13 8.89
N LEU A 119 3.72 -6.84 8.63
CA LEU A 119 4.82 -7.13 9.55
C LEU A 119 4.72 -6.36 10.87
N SER A 120 4.07 -5.19 10.90
CA SER A 120 3.87 -4.42 12.13
C SER A 120 2.96 -5.10 13.15
N TYR A 121 2.14 -6.05 12.74
CA TYR A 121 1.31 -6.87 13.63
C TYR A 121 2.06 -8.06 14.26
N GLY A 122 3.33 -8.29 13.84
CA GLY A 122 4.15 -9.37 14.38
C GLY A 122 3.52 -10.75 14.16
N ASN A 123 3.33 -11.51 15.25
CA ASN A 123 2.75 -12.85 15.20
C ASN A 123 1.22 -12.88 15.42
N GLU A 124 0.57 -11.73 15.40
CA GLU A 124 -0.87 -11.64 15.66
C GLU A 124 -1.73 -11.86 14.42
N ILE A 125 -1.13 -11.75 13.22
CA ILE A 125 -1.79 -12.01 11.95
C ILE A 125 -1.02 -13.01 11.09
N GLU A 126 -1.75 -13.70 10.23
CA GLU A 126 -1.21 -14.65 9.24
C GLU A 126 -1.84 -14.37 7.88
N ILE A 127 -1.03 -14.31 6.83
CA ILE A 127 -1.53 -14.26 5.45
C ILE A 127 -1.86 -15.67 5.00
N LEU A 128 -3.11 -15.89 4.63
CA LEU A 128 -3.59 -17.16 4.07
C LEU A 128 -3.48 -17.15 2.55
N GLU A 129 -3.90 -16.05 1.93
CA GLU A 129 -3.89 -15.83 0.48
C GLU A 129 -3.49 -14.39 0.15
N PRO A 130 -2.88 -14.13 -1.03
CA PRO A 130 -2.39 -15.13 -1.98
C PRO A 130 -1.04 -15.71 -1.55
N VAL A 131 -0.68 -16.87 -2.13
CA VAL A 131 0.59 -17.56 -1.82
C VAL A 131 1.82 -16.69 -2.12
N GLU A 132 1.75 -15.84 -3.12
CA GLU A 132 2.81 -14.87 -3.46
C GLU A 132 3.11 -13.94 -2.27
N LEU A 133 2.10 -13.28 -1.71
CA LEU A 133 2.27 -12.40 -0.56
C LEU A 133 2.75 -13.18 0.67
N ARG A 134 2.22 -14.38 0.90
CA ARG A 134 2.66 -15.26 1.98
C ARG A 134 4.16 -15.56 1.87
N ASN A 135 4.66 -15.90 0.68
CA ASN A 135 6.06 -16.18 0.45
C ASN A 135 6.94 -14.95 0.72
N ILE A 136 6.53 -13.76 0.28
CA ILE A 136 7.24 -12.50 0.56
C ILE A 136 7.35 -12.28 2.08
N ILE A 137 6.26 -12.48 2.82
CA ILE A 137 6.27 -12.32 4.29
C ILE A 137 7.20 -13.35 4.94
N GLN A 138 7.20 -14.61 4.49
CA GLN A 138 8.10 -15.65 5.00
C GLN A 138 9.57 -15.30 4.77
N GLU A 139 9.93 -14.76 3.60
CA GLU A 139 11.29 -14.30 3.32
C GLU A 139 11.70 -13.16 4.26
N ARG A 140 10.83 -12.19 4.49
CA ARG A 140 11.08 -11.08 5.45
C ARG A 140 11.29 -11.60 6.87
N ILE A 141 10.44 -12.53 7.33
CA ILE A 141 10.57 -13.16 8.66
C ILE A 141 11.88 -13.94 8.77
N SER A 142 12.26 -14.69 7.73
CA SER A 142 13.54 -15.42 7.70
C SER A 142 14.74 -14.46 7.80
N GLY A 143 14.72 -13.34 7.07
CA GLY A 143 15.72 -12.29 7.20
C GLY A 143 15.79 -11.69 8.60
N MET A 144 14.63 -11.37 9.19
CA MET A 144 14.55 -10.87 10.57
C MET A 144 15.12 -11.90 11.57
N ASN A 145 14.74 -13.17 11.43
CA ASN A 145 15.26 -14.23 12.30
C ASN A 145 16.79 -14.33 12.22
N THR A 146 17.38 -14.12 11.05
CA THR A 146 18.85 -14.10 10.91
C THR A 146 19.49 -12.95 11.66
N LEU A 147 18.86 -11.76 11.68
CA LEU A 147 19.36 -10.60 12.43
C LEU A 147 19.31 -10.79 13.95
N TYR A 148 18.30 -11.51 14.44
CA TYR A 148 18.10 -11.70 15.90
C TYR A 148 18.60 -13.05 16.43
N LYS A 149 19.26 -13.87 15.62
CA LYS A 149 19.93 -15.07 16.11
C LYS A 149 21.03 -14.64 17.08
N LEU A 150 20.89 -15.05 18.32
CA LEU A 150 21.96 -14.98 19.31
C LEU A 150 23.04 -15.99 18.88
N ASN A 151 24.28 -15.51 18.73
CA ASN A 151 25.46 -16.37 18.51
C ASN A 151 25.74 -17.22 19.74
#